data_96dca8cd5ec5d423063571e8f2944a76
#
_entry.id   96dca8cd5ec5d423063571e8f2944a76
#
_cell.length_a   1.000
_cell.length_b   1.000
_cell.length_c   1.000
_cell.angle_alpha   90.00
_cell.angle_beta   90.00
_cell.angle_gamma   90.00
#
_symmetry.space_group_name_H-M   'P 1'
#
loop_
_entity.id
_entity.type
_entity.pdbx_description
1 polymer ?
#
loop_
_entity_poly.entity_id
_entity_poly.type
_entity_poly.pdbx_seq_one_letter_code
_entity_poly.pdbx_strand_id
1 'polypeptide(L)'
;QIGLRGETVDAFSDDLPLYDRLFLGGSKSIRGVDFREIAPRIYAHENKKGRYVAWGGQTSWCMNMEYSVPVVKMLRVAVFSDLGSVGEDDFDFDTAWFCWSVGLGLRLDLEQFPIRLDFATPVVDPDESVDEKVFTFSVGYDF
;
A
#
# COMPACT_ATOMS: atom_id res chain seq x y z
N GLN A 1 -0.20 -17.60 0.12
CA GLN A 1 0.71 -16.84 0.99
C GLN A 1 -0.10 -15.84 1.79
N ILE A 2 0.27 -15.65 3.05
CA ILE A 2 -0.32 -14.63 3.93
C ILE A 2 0.85 -13.85 4.51
N GLY A 3 0.82 -12.54 4.39
CA GLY A 3 1.78 -11.61 4.98
C GLY A 3 1.07 -10.68 5.96
N LEU A 4 1.70 -10.42 7.10
CA LEU A 4 1.27 -9.41 8.06
C LEU A 4 2.48 -8.56 8.40
N ARG A 5 2.33 -7.24 8.29
CA ARG A 5 3.34 -6.26 8.67
C ARG A 5 2.70 -5.21 9.57
N GLY A 6 3.38 -4.85 10.62
CA GLY A 6 3.04 -3.70 11.46
C GLY A 6 4.29 -2.93 11.80
N GLU A 7 4.23 -1.63 11.73
CA GLU A 7 5.33 -0.72 12.04
C GLU A 7 4.79 0.43 12.89
N THR A 8 5.56 0.85 13.88
CA THR A 8 5.30 2.07 14.65
C THR A 8 6.61 2.84 14.81
N VAL A 9 6.55 4.14 14.73
CA VAL A 9 7.68 5.05 14.89
C VAL A 9 7.33 6.06 15.96
N ASP A 10 8.13 6.10 17.03
CA ASP A 10 8.03 7.07 18.10
C ASP A 10 9.10 8.16 17.90
N ALA A 11 8.72 9.41 18.08
CA ALA A 11 9.63 10.54 18.03
C ALA A 11 10.07 10.93 19.43
N PHE A 12 11.37 11.03 19.66
CA PHE A 12 11.93 11.62 20.89
C PHE A 12 11.70 13.13 21.00
N SER A 13 11.05 13.75 20.02
CA SER A 13 10.68 15.18 20.00
C SER A 13 9.31 15.34 19.35
N ASP A 14 8.60 16.40 19.71
CA ASP A 14 7.22 16.70 19.28
C ASP A 14 7.00 16.80 17.75
N ASP A 15 8.06 16.78 16.94
CA ASP A 15 7.99 16.84 15.47
C ASP A 15 8.73 15.68 14.82
N LEU A 16 7.99 14.65 14.39
CA LEU A 16 8.53 13.59 13.56
C LEU A 16 8.79 14.12 12.13
N PRO A 17 10.03 14.06 11.62
CA PRO A 17 10.33 14.48 10.25
C PRO A 17 9.53 13.68 9.22
N LEU A 18 9.15 14.30 8.10
CA LEU A 18 8.35 13.68 7.05
C LEU A 18 8.96 12.40 6.46
N TYR A 19 10.29 12.27 6.43
CA TYR A 19 10.98 11.10 5.90
C TYR A 19 10.92 9.87 6.81
N ASP A 20 10.67 10.07 8.11
CA ASP A 20 10.51 9.00 9.10
C ASP A 20 9.05 8.58 9.28
N ARG A 21 8.09 9.31 8.70
CA ARG A 21 6.66 9.01 8.79
C ARG A 21 6.29 7.80 7.94
N LEU A 22 5.28 7.07 8.40
CA LEU A 22 4.79 5.86 7.79
C LEU A 22 3.68 6.16 6.78
N PHE A 23 3.69 5.40 5.69
CA PHE A 23 2.73 5.50 4.59
C PHE A 23 2.41 4.09 4.08
N LEU A 24 1.22 3.89 3.57
CA LEU A 24 0.84 2.70 2.81
C LEU A 24 0.46 3.09 1.38
N GLY A 25 0.30 2.09 0.52
CA GLY A 25 0.04 2.21 -0.91
C GLY A 25 1.22 1.77 -1.76
N GLY A 26 0.90 1.24 -2.93
CA GLY A 26 1.87 0.71 -3.89
C GLY A 26 2.06 -0.81 -3.83
N SER A 27 2.87 -1.34 -4.74
CA SER A 27 3.04 -2.77 -5.01
C SER A 27 3.53 -3.61 -3.83
N LYS A 28 4.15 -2.99 -2.83
CA LYS A 28 4.74 -3.67 -1.66
C LYS A 28 3.89 -3.63 -0.39
N SER A 29 2.79 -2.88 -0.40
CA SER A 29 1.87 -2.76 0.74
C SER A 29 0.43 -3.03 0.33
N ILE A 30 -0.28 -2.05 -0.17
CA ILE A 30 -1.67 -2.17 -0.65
C ILE A 30 -1.68 -1.88 -2.14
N ARG A 31 -1.87 -2.92 -2.94
CA ARG A 31 -1.97 -2.83 -4.40
C ARG A 31 -3.31 -2.21 -4.80
N GLY A 32 -3.35 -1.51 -5.92
CA GLY A 32 -4.56 -0.82 -6.38
C GLY A 32 -4.62 0.66 -5.97
N VAL A 33 -3.69 1.10 -5.13
CA VAL A 33 -3.49 2.48 -4.71
C VAL A 33 -2.08 2.92 -5.05
N ASP A 34 -1.87 4.19 -5.40
CA ASP A 34 -0.54 4.68 -5.74
C ASP A 34 0.38 4.77 -4.51
N PHE A 35 1.66 4.95 -4.78
CA PHE A 35 2.71 4.91 -3.75
C PHE A 35 2.54 6.04 -2.73
N ARG A 36 2.47 5.66 -1.42
CA ARG A 36 2.34 6.59 -0.27
C ARG A 36 1.03 7.39 -0.22
N GLU A 37 -0.02 6.94 -0.88
CA GLU A 37 -1.30 7.64 -0.91
C GLU A 37 -2.21 7.37 0.30
N ILE A 38 -1.99 6.26 1.02
CA ILE A 38 -2.74 5.93 2.24
C ILE A 38 -1.98 6.47 3.43
N ALA A 39 -2.42 7.61 3.93
CA ALA A 39 -1.87 8.27 5.13
C ALA A 39 -2.74 9.45 5.55
N PRO A 40 -2.65 9.89 6.80
CA PRO A 40 -3.17 11.18 7.25
C PRO A 40 -2.76 12.32 6.31
N ARG A 41 -3.67 13.24 6.05
CA ARG A 41 -3.48 14.32 5.07
C ARG A 41 -3.56 15.69 5.73
N ILE A 42 -2.72 16.60 5.28
CA ILE A 42 -2.79 18.01 5.66
C ILE A 42 -3.16 18.86 4.46
N TYR A 43 -3.83 19.96 4.74
CA TYR A 43 -4.17 20.95 3.73
C TYR A 43 -3.00 21.90 3.51
N ALA A 44 -2.29 21.73 2.41
CA ALA A 44 -1.17 22.60 2.04
C ALA A 44 -1.65 23.74 1.14
N HIS A 45 -1.31 24.97 1.50
CA HIS A 45 -1.53 26.16 0.67
C HIS A 45 -0.32 26.36 -0.24
N GLU A 46 -0.43 25.98 -1.50
CA GLU A 46 0.56 26.27 -2.51
C GLU A 46 -0.05 27.14 -3.62
N ASN A 47 0.48 28.37 -3.79
CA ASN A 47 0.13 29.29 -4.89
C ASN A 47 -1.37 29.49 -5.18
N LYS A 48 -2.16 29.87 -4.19
CA LYS A 48 -3.62 30.18 -4.27
C LYS A 48 -4.55 29.01 -4.61
N LYS A 49 -4.05 27.80 -4.70
CA LYS A 49 -4.86 26.57 -4.75
C LYS A 49 -4.43 25.68 -3.60
N GLY A 50 -5.31 25.50 -2.61
CA GLY A 50 -5.07 24.54 -1.55
C GLY A 50 -5.24 23.12 -2.09
N ARG A 51 -4.39 22.21 -1.63
CA ARG A 51 -4.40 20.79 -1.98
C ARG A 51 -4.17 19.97 -0.72
N TYR A 52 -4.90 18.88 -0.58
CA TYR A 52 -4.58 17.87 0.44
C TYR A 52 -3.34 17.09 0.02
N VAL A 53 -2.39 16.95 0.94
CA VAL A 53 -1.14 16.22 0.72
C VAL A 53 -0.99 15.18 1.81
N ALA A 54 -0.61 13.96 1.44
CA ALA A 54 -0.32 12.90 2.40
C ALA A 54 0.84 13.34 3.31
N TRP A 55 0.56 13.41 4.61
CA TRP A 55 1.51 13.85 5.63
C TRP A 55 2.23 12.68 6.30
N GLY A 56 1.64 11.49 6.22
CA GLY A 56 2.12 10.30 6.89
C GLY A 56 1.66 10.20 8.34
N GLY A 57 1.74 8.99 8.88
CA GLY A 57 1.42 8.68 10.27
C GLY A 57 2.60 8.15 11.06
N GLN A 58 2.34 7.74 12.29
CA GLN A 58 3.34 7.17 13.20
C GLN A 58 3.13 5.66 13.39
N THR A 59 1.96 5.16 13.10
CA THR A 59 1.64 3.73 13.15
C THR A 59 1.09 3.27 11.82
N SER A 60 1.56 2.14 11.31
CA SER A 60 0.98 1.49 10.13
C SER A 60 0.88 -0.01 10.32
N TRP A 61 -0.16 -0.59 9.74
CA TRP A 61 -0.27 -2.03 9.64
C TRP A 61 -0.86 -2.40 8.29
N CYS A 62 -0.40 -3.51 7.72
CA CYS A 62 -0.98 -4.08 6.52
C CYS A 62 -1.02 -5.59 6.57
N MET A 63 -2.02 -6.15 5.94
CA MET A 63 -2.20 -7.59 5.76
C MET A 63 -2.41 -7.89 4.29
N ASN A 64 -1.57 -8.76 3.76
CA ASN A 64 -1.64 -9.21 2.37
C ASN A 64 -1.99 -10.70 2.35
N MET A 65 -3.02 -11.05 1.61
CA MET A 65 -3.42 -12.43 1.35
C MET A 65 -3.35 -12.68 -0.15
N GLU A 66 -2.61 -13.71 -0.54
CA GLU A 66 -2.49 -14.11 -1.94
C GLU A 66 -2.65 -15.63 -2.09
N TYR A 67 -3.51 -16.02 -2.99
CA TYR A 67 -3.67 -17.40 -3.42
C TYR A 67 -3.31 -17.52 -4.90
N SER A 68 -2.31 -18.32 -5.21
CA SER A 68 -1.84 -18.50 -6.58
C SER A 68 -1.90 -19.96 -7.03
N VAL A 69 -2.32 -20.18 -8.28
CA VAL A 69 -2.46 -21.48 -8.90
C VAL A 69 -1.57 -21.55 -10.14
N PRO A 70 -0.72 -22.58 -10.28
CA PRO A 70 0.04 -22.78 -11.50
C PRO A 70 -0.88 -23.21 -12.63
N VAL A 71 -0.81 -22.51 -13.76
CA VAL A 71 -1.53 -22.86 -14.99
C VAL A 71 -0.63 -23.67 -15.91
N VAL A 72 0.61 -23.24 -16.04
CA VAL A 72 1.70 -23.97 -16.73
C VAL A 72 2.98 -23.80 -15.93
N LYS A 73 4.05 -24.53 -16.29
CA LYS A 73 5.32 -24.56 -15.53
C LYS A 73 5.91 -23.19 -15.21
N MET A 74 5.67 -22.19 -16.07
CA MET A 74 6.26 -20.84 -15.93
C MET A 74 5.22 -19.75 -15.65
N LEU A 75 3.91 -20.11 -15.62
CA LEU A 75 2.83 -19.14 -15.43
C LEU A 75 1.93 -19.56 -14.28
N ARG A 76 1.76 -18.65 -13.33
CA ARG A 76 0.81 -18.76 -12.22
C ARG A 76 -0.19 -17.62 -12.30
N VAL A 77 -1.44 -17.91 -11.99
CA VAL A 77 -2.49 -16.90 -11.77
C VAL A 77 -2.69 -16.75 -10.28
N ALA A 78 -2.81 -15.54 -9.83
CA ALA A 78 -3.03 -15.21 -8.42
C ALA A 78 -4.32 -14.39 -8.26
N VAL A 79 -5.01 -14.63 -7.15
CA VAL A 79 -6.01 -13.73 -6.60
C VAL A 79 -5.47 -13.21 -5.27
N PHE A 80 -5.70 -11.94 -4.99
CA PHE A 80 -5.18 -11.36 -3.76
C PHE A 80 -6.14 -10.34 -3.14
N SER A 81 -5.94 -10.12 -1.87
CA SER A 81 -6.62 -9.11 -1.09
C SER A 81 -5.63 -8.48 -0.13
N ASP A 82 -5.54 -7.16 -0.17
CA ASP A 82 -4.65 -6.36 0.66
C ASP A 82 -5.48 -5.39 1.49
N LEU A 83 -5.17 -5.29 2.77
CA LEU A 83 -5.83 -4.37 3.69
C LEU A 83 -4.83 -3.79 4.68
N GLY A 84 -5.11 -2.59 5.15
CA GLY A 84 -4.26 -1.90 6.11
C GLY A 84 -4.75 -0.51 6.45
N SER A 85 -4.12 0.10 7.41
CA SER A 85 -4.41 1.45 7.88
C SER A 85 -3.14 2.15 8.36
N VAL A 86 -3.19 3.48 8.37
CA VAL A 86 -2.14 4.34 8.94
C VAL A 86 -2.78 5.19 10.03
N GLY A 87 -2.25 5.10 11.24
CA GLY A 87 -2.64 5.91 12.41
C GLY A 87 -1.81 7.20 12.51
N GLU A 88 -2.39 8.25 13.07
CA GLU A 88 -1.72 9.56 13.22
C GLU A 88 -0.65 9.53 14.30
N ASP A 89 -0.94 8.85 15.41
CA ASP A 89 -0.07 8.77 16.59
C ASP A 89 0.65 7.42 16.69
N ASP A 90 1.58 7.31 17.65
CA ASP A 90 2.24 6.06 17.99
C ASP A 90 1.26 5.08 18.66
N PHE A 91 1.35 3.80 18.30
CA PHE A 91 0.43 2.74 18.72
C PHE A 91 -1.06 3.02 18.44
N ASP A 92 -1.35 3.97 17.55
CA ASP A 92 -2.71 4.25 17.09
C ASP A 92 -3.09 3.32 15.94
N PHE A 93 -3.94 2.35 16.24
CA PHE A 93 -4.50 1.40 15.27
C PHE A 93 -5.88 1.84 14.78
N ASP A 94 -6.14 3.14 14.73
CA ASP A 94 -7.38 3.67 14.20
C ASP A 94 -7.57 3.24 12.73
N THR A 95 -8.82 3.15 12.34
CA THR A 95 -9.24 2.77 10.99
C THR A 95 -9.64 3.98 10.14
N ALA A 96 -9.29 5.19 10.57
CA ALA A 96 -9.61 6.41 9.84
C ALA A 96 -9.03 6.41 8.42
N TRP A 97 -7.82 5.87 8.26
CA TRP A 97 -7.12 5.73 6.97
C TRP A 97 -7.06 4.26 6.52
N PHE A 98 -8.15 3.53 6.77
CA PHE A 98 -8.27 2.13 6.36
C PHE A 98 -8.50 2.02 4.86
N CYS A 99 -7.74 1.14 4.22
CA CYS A 99 -7.91 0.80 2.82
C CYS A 99 -7.99 -0.72 2.67
N TRP A 100 -8.88 -1.16 1.79
CA TRP A 100 -9.02 -2.55 1.39
C TRP A 100 -9.06 -2.65 -0.12
N SER A 101 -8.17 -3.41 -0.71
CA SER A 101 -8.12 -3.69 -2.14
C SER A 101 -8.21 -5.16 -2.44
N VAL A 102 -8.68 -5.47 -3.64
CA VAL A 102 -8.71 -6.82 -4.19
C VAL A 102 -8.16 -6.80 -5.60
N GLY A 103 -7.60 -7.93 -6.05
CA GLY A 103 -7.03 -7.96 -7.38
C GLY A 103 -6.71 -9.34 -7.91
N LEU A 104 -6.30 -9.33 -9.17
CA LEU A 104 -5.83 -10.48 -9.92
C LEU A 104 -4.39 -10.25 -10.35
N GLY A 105 -3.58 -11.30 -10.27
CA GLY A 105 -2.17 -11.23 -10.65
C GLY A 105 -1.76 -12.33 -11.60
N LEU A 106 -0.82 -11.99 -12.48
CA LEU A 106 -0.08 -12.94 -13.28
C LEU A 106 1.36 -13.00 -12.79
N ARG A 107 1.86 -14.20 -12.58
CA ARG A 107 3.21 -14.48 -12.11
C ARG A 107 3.92 -15.31 -13.18
N LEU A 108 4.92 -14.73 -13.80
CA LEU A 108 5.78 -15.40 -14.79
C LEU A 108 7.11 -15.72 -14.10
N ASP A 109 7.31 -17.00 -13.80
CA ASP A 109 8.54 -17.50 -13.17
C ASP A 109 9.56 -17.83 -14.25
N LEU A 110 10.32 -16.83 -14.70
CA LEU A 110 11.45 -17.00 -15.62
C LEU A 110 12.71 -17.34 -14.83
N GLU A 111 13.58 -18.19 -15.38
CA GLU A 111 14.79 -18.68 -14.69
C GLU A 111 15.73 -17.57 -14.21
N GLN A 112 15.73 -16.41 -14.87
CA GLN A 112 16.63 -15.31 -14.56
C GLN A 112 15.95 -14.17 -13.76
N PHE A 113 14.65 -13.96 -13.97
CA PHE A 113 13.88 -12.91 -13.26
C PHE A 113 12.38 -13.20 -13.28
N PRO A 114 11.71 -13.17 -12.15
CA PRO A 114 10.26 -13.25 -12.09
C PRO A 114 9.63 -11.94 -12.56
N ILE A 115 8.53 -12.05 -13.30
CA ILE A 115 7.70 -10.92 -13.72
C ILE A 115 6.35 -11.04 -13.03
N ARG A 116 5.88 -9.95 -12.48
CA ARG A 116 4.55 -9.83 -11.86
C ARG A 116 3.74 -8.74 -12.52
N LEU A 117 2.52 -9.08 -12.87
CA LEU A 117 1.52 -8.15 -13.38
C LEU A 117 0.33 -8.21 -12.44
N ASP A 118 0.00 -7.11 -11.80
CA ASP A 118 -1.10 -7.02 -10.86
C ASP A 118 -2.14 -6.02 -11.35
N PHE A 119 -3.39 -6.47 -11.34
CA PHE A 119 -4.57 -5.64 -11.56
C PHE A 119 -5.35 -5.62 -10.26
N ALA A 120 -5.43 -4.46 -9.64
CA ALA A 120 -6.08 -4.28 -8.35
C ALA A 120 -7.00 -3.06 -8.39
N THR A 121 -8.03 -3.11 -7.56
CA THR A 121 -8.93 -1.98 -7.33
C THR A 121 -9.22 -1.86 -5.85
N PRO A 122 -9.25 -0.66 -5.28
CA PRO A 122 -9.71 -0.45 -3.93
C PRO A 122 -11.22 -0.76 -3.85
N VAL A 123 -11.62 -1.45 -2.79
CA VAL A 123 -13.02 -1.73 -2.45
C VAL A 123 -13.49 -0.76 -1.37
N VAL A 124 -12.57 -0.41 -0.48
CA VAL A 124 -12.72 0.62 0.53
C VAL A 124 -11.47 1.47 0.50
N ASP A 125 -11.63 2.74 0.30
CA ASP A 125 -10.59 3.75 0.38
C ASP A 125 -10.91 4.77 1.49
N PRO A 126 -9.92 5.34 2.13
CA PRO A 126 -10.14 6.27 3.24
C PRO A 126 -10.64 7.64 2.78
N ASP A 127 -10.41 8.02 1.53
CA ASP A 127 -10.74 9.32 0.96
C ASP A 127 -10.87 9.24 -0.56
N GLU A 128 -11.91 9.86 -1.14
CA GLU A 128 -12.12 9.95 -2.60
C GLU A 128 -10.95 10.65 -3.36
N SER A 129 -10.04 11.27 -2.63
CA SER A 129 -8.84 11.92 -3.20
C SER A 129 -7.62 11.00 -3.31
N VAL A 130 -7.75 9.71 -2.94
CA VAL A 130 -6.69 8.71 -3.10
C VAL A 130 -6.51 8.37 -4.58
N ASP A 131 -5.30 8.51 -5.09
CA ASP A 131 -5.00 8.15 -6.47
C ASP A 131 -4.98 6.63 -6.64
N GLU A 132 -5.92 6.13 -7.43
CA GLU A 132 -6.03 4.71 -7.75
C GLU A 132 -5.01 4.29 -8.81
N LYS A 133 -4.37 3.17 -8.57
CA LYS A 133 -3.44 2.56 -9.53
C LYS A 133 -3.86 1.14 -9.90
N VAL A 134 -4.79 1.04 -10.82
CA VAL A 134 -5.40 -0.24 -11.22
C VAL A 134 -4.39 -1.26 -11.73
N PHE A 135 -3.30 -0.81 -12.33
CA PHE A 135 -2.28 -1.68 -12.92
C PHE A 135 -0.90 -1.47 -12.31
N THR A 136 -0.27 -2.55 -11.87
CA THR A 136 1.10 -2.54 -11.38
C THR A 136 1.93 -3.59 -12.10
N PHE A 137 3.09 -3.16 -12.59
CA PHE A 137 4.10 -4.03 -13.18
C PHE A 137 5.35 -4.04 -12.29
N SER A 138 5.82 -5.23 -11.96
CA SER A 138 7.06 -5.39 -11.20
C SER A 138 7.91 -6.52 -11.75
N VAL A 139 9.24 -6.33 -11.70
CA VAL A 139 10.25 -7.32 -12.11
C VAL A 139 11.21 -7.50 -10.94
N GLY A 140 11.47 -8.74 -10.57
CA GLY A 140 12.40 -9.10 -9.52
C GLY A 140 11.80 -9.99 -8.45
N TYR A 141 12.63 -10.39 -7.50
CA TYR A 141 12.21 -11.15 -6.33
C TYR A 141 11.73 -10.16 -5.26
N ASP A 142 10.55 -10.43 -4.67
CA ASP A 142 10.16 -9.77 -3.43
C ASP A 142 10.85 -10.49 -2.27
N PHE A 143 11.60 -9.73 -1.54
CA PHE A 143 12.21 -10.15 -0.28
C PHE A 143 11.39 -9.59 0.88
#